data_19e42060ee8a39726f15694829f6b736
#
_entry.id   19e42060ee8a39726f15694829f6b736
#
_cell.length_a   1.000
_cell.length_b   1.000
_cell.length_c   1.000
_cell.angle_alpha   90.00
_cell.angle_beta   90.00
_cell.angle_gamma   90.00
#
_symmetry.space_group_name_H-M   'P 1'
#
loop_
_entity.id
_entity.type
_entity.pdbx_description
1 polymer ?
#
loop_
_entity_poly.entity_id
_entity_poly.type
_entity_poly.pdbx_seq_one_letter_code
_entity_poly.pdbx_strand_id
1 'polypeptide(L)'
;MILPAQFDLDNATAYAVWRGRKLATHPRSLGDLVVELADPRRLTSAEREALLARCGVANMALYASRTGSDPDKEIPRQLGRQLGLVNLDANMLADDDGISPLAVAPAGTRTEFIPYTDRGIKWHTDGYYNTLDRQIRGLILHCVQSAEFGGENRLMDHEIAYILLRDENPDYIRALMAPDAMTIPPRLEAGEVARAAQAGPVFSVYPDGHLHMRYTARTVSIEWHDDPATKGAVAALERLLADADSPYVFRGRLEPGMGLVCNNVLHDRAAFSDSDTRKRLLYRARYFDRIVDTPSCGD
;
A
#
# COMPACT_ATOMS: atom_id res chain seq x y z
N MET A 1 -3.95 19.63 16.89
CA MET A 1 -4.67 18.34 16.72
C MET A 1 -4.27 17.46 17.88
N ILE A 2 -5.23 16.84 18.59
CA ILE A 2 -4.92 15.89 19.67
C ILE A 2 -4.66 14.55 19.01
N LEU A 3 -3.44 14.00 19.18
CA LEU A 3 -3.09 12.66 18.72
C LEU A 3 -3.96 11.61 19.45
N PRO A 4 -4.45 10.57 18.76
CA PRO A 4 -5.07 9.42 19.44
C PRO A 4 -4.08 8.83 20.46
N ALA A 5 -4.61 8.48 21.64
CA ALA A 5 -3.80 8.12 22.80
C ALA A 5 -2.79 7.00 22.54
N GLN A 6 -3.11 6.04 21.65
CA GLN A 6 -2.20 4.93 21.29
C GLN A 6 -0.99 5.38 20.48
N PHE A 7 -1.04 6.53 19.79
CA PHE A 7 0.08 7.07 19.02
C PHE A 7 0.85 8.15 19.79
N ASP A 8 0.36 8.57 20.93
CA ASP A 8 1.14 9.37 21.87
C ASP A 8 2.28 8.52 22.44
N LEU A 9 3.51 8.96 22.24
CA LEU A 9 4.70 8.22 22.67
C LEU A 9 4.85 8.20 24.19
N ASP A 10 4.25 9.17 24.88
CA ASP A 10 4.28 9.27 26.35
C ASP A 10 3.13 8.46 27.02
N ASN A 11 2.16 7.97 26.25
CA ASN A 11 1.05 7.15 26.74
C ASN A 11 1.30 5.64 26.54
N ALA A 12 2.17 5.07 27.37
CA ALA A 12 2.50 3.64 27.29
C ALA A 12 1.29 2.72 27.50
N THR A 13 0.32 3.14 28.35
CA THR A 13 -0.87 2.33 28.65
C THR A 13 -1.78 2.18 27.45
N ALA A 14 -2.15 3.28 26.79
CA ALA A 14 -2.98 3.24 25.59
C ALA A 14 -2.30 2.49 24.44
N TYR A 15 -0.98 2.68 24.30
CA TYR A 15 -0.18 1.92 23.34
C TYR A 15 -0.23 0.41 23.61
N ALA A 16 0.01 -0.03 24.85
CA ALA A 16 0.03 -1.45 25.21
C ALA A 16 -1.32 -2.14 24.91
N VAL A 17 -2.45 -1.46 25.19
CA VAL A 17 -3.79 -1.98 24.88
C VAL A 17 -4.00 -2.12 23.38
N TRP A 18 -3.70 -1.08 22.62
CA TRP A 18 -3.84 -1.09 21.15
C TRP A 18 -2.92 -2.13 20.50
N ARG A 19 -1.64 -2.16 20.89
CA ARG A 19 -0.64 -3.13 20.44
C ARG A 19 -1.09 -4.56 20.70
N GLY A 20 -1.50 -4.84 21.94
CA GLY A 20 -1.95 -6.19 22.33
C GLY A 20 -3.13 -6.67 21.48
N ARG A 21 -4.13 -5.83 21.27
CA ARG A 21 -5.26 -6.14 20.39
C ARG A 21 -4.80 -6.36 18.94
N LYS A 22 -3.98 -5.45 18.39
CA LYS A 22 -3.52 -5.52 17.00
C LYS A 22 -2.75 -6.80 16.72
N LEU A 23 -1.83 -7.19 17.60
CA LEU A 23 -1.04 -8.41 17.45
C LEU A 23 -1.88 -9.68 17.65
N ALA A 24 -2.83 -9.67 18.60
CA ALA A 24 -3.69 -10.82 18.87
C ALA A 24 -4.66 -11.14 17.72
N THR A 25 -5.13 -10.11 17.00
CA THR A 25 -6.08 -10.25 15.89
C THR A 25 -5.41 -10.30 14.53
N HIS A 26 -4.09 -10.11 14.45
CA HIS A 26 -3.38 -10.10 13.17
C HIS A 26 -3.50 -11.46 12.45
N PRO A 27 -3.78 -11.49 11.14
CA PRO A 27 -3.83 -12.74 10.37
C PRO A 27 -2.54 -13.52 10.47
N ARG A 28 -2.65 -14.85 10.48
CA ARG A 28 -1.49 -15.76 10.61
C ARG A 28 -0.97 -16.28 9.28
N SER A 29 -1.80 -16.17 8.25
CA SER A 29 -1.49 -16.65 6.90
C SER A 29 -2.09 -15.73 5.84
N LEU A 30 -1.58 -15.82 4.62
CA LEU A 30 -2.16 -15.11 3.46
C LEU A 30 -3.63 -15.54 3.25
N GLY A 31 -3.95 -16.81 3.52
CA GLY A 31 -5.31 -17.34 3.38
C GLY A 31 -6.34 -16.64 4.27
N ASP A 32 -5.93 -16.19 5.47
CA ASP A 32 -6.82 -15.46 6.39
C ASP A 32 -7.25 -14.10 5.84
N LEU A 33 -6.50 -13.55 4.89
CA LEU A 33 -6.81 -12.29 4.22
C LEU A 33 -7.76 -12.46 3.02
N VAL A 34 -7.94 -13.68 2.52
CA VAL A 34 -8.73 -13.93 1.30
C VAL A 34 -10.22 -13.92 1.58
N VAL A 35 -10.97 -13.24 0.73
CA VAL A 35 -12.43 -13.25 0.66
C VAL A 35 -12.85 -13.75 -0.72
N GLU A 36 -13.63 -14.80 -0.77
CA GLU A 36 -14.23 -15.27 -2.01
C GLU A 36 -15.36 -14.32 -2.43
N LEU A 37 -15.32 -13.86 -3.68
CA LEU A 37 -16.32 -12.95 -4.26
C LEU A 37 -16.99 -13.61 -5.47
N ALA A 38 -18.28 -13.44 -5.60
CA ALA A 38 -18.98 -13.83 -6.83
C ALA A 38 -18.63 -12.89 -7.98
N ASP A 39 -18.81 -11.59 -7.79
CA ASP A 39 -18.45 -10.53 -8.74
C ASP A 39 -18.08 -9.26 -7.97
N PRO A 40 -16.83 -8.77 -8.06
CA PRO A 40 -16.41 -7.56 -7.36
C PRO A 40 -17.19 -6.29 -7.75
N ARG A 41 -17.85 -6.29 -8.93
CA ARG A 41 -18.70 -5.16 -9.35
C ARG A 41 -19.97 -5.05 -8.52
N ARG A 42 -20.40 -6.14 -7.84
CA ARG A 42 -21.66 -6.22 -7.10
C ARG A 42 -21.49 -7.12 -5.87
N LEU A 43 -20.91 -6.57 -4.82
CA LEU A 43 -20.75 -7.28 -3.55
C LEU A 43 -22.11 -7.56 -2.89
N THR A 44 -22.25 -8.73 -2.32
CA THR A 44 -23.25 -8.98 -1.29
C THR A 44 -22.85 -8.26 0.00
N SER A 45 -23.82 -8.04 0.91
CA SER A 45 -23.50 -7.44 2.22
C SER A 45 -22.44 -8.26 2.98
N ALA A 46 -22.55 -9.60 2.94
CA ALA A 46 -21.59 -10.48 3.62
C ALA A 46 -20.16 -10.38 3.02
N GLU A 47 -20.03 -10.31 1.70
CA GLU A 47 -18.72 -10.12 1.04
C GLU A 47 -18.12 -8.77 1.39
N ARG A 48 -18.93 -7.69 1.36
CA ARG A 48 -18.50 -6.36 1.75
C ARG A 48 -18.05 -6.30 3.20
N GLU A 49 -18.83 -6.81 4.13
CA GLU A 49 -18.50 -6.89 5.55
C GLU A 49 -17.21 -7.69 5.78
N ALA A 50 -17.04 -8.81 5.08
CA ALA A 50 -15.83 -9.63 5.17
C ALA A 50 -14.57 -8.89 4.71
N LEU A 51 -14.64 -8.10 3.62
CA LEU A 51 -13.54 -7.26 3.15
C LEU A 51 -13.22 -6.14 4.16
N LEU A 52 -14.26 -5.44 4.67
CA LEU A 52 -14.10 -4.37 5.66
C LEU A 52 -13.49 -4.89 6.96
N ALA A 53 -13.95 -6.05 7.45
CA ALA A 53 -13.41 -6.66 8.66
C ALA A 53 -11.90 -6.96 8.54
N ARG A 54 -11.45 -7.49 7.40
CA ARG A 54 -10.02 -7.76 7.17
C ARG A 54 -9.22 -6.46 7.06
N CYS A 55 -9.74 -5.47 6.33
CA CYS A 55 -9.11 -4.15 6.26
C CYS A 55 -9.05 -3.46 7.64
N GLY A 56 -10.07 -3.65 8.49
CA GLY A 56 -10.07 -3.13 9.87
C GLY A 56 -9.00 -3.77 10.76
N VAL A 57 -8.69 -5.04 10.54
CA VAL A 57 -7.69 -5.79 11.32
C VAL A 57 -6.27 -5.59 10.78
N ALA A 58 -6.08 -5.70 9.47
CA ALA A 58 -4.76 -5.79 8.83
C ALA A 58 -4.46 -4.67 7.82
N ASN A 59 -5.33 -3.65 7.72
CA ASN A 59 -5.25 -2.61 6.70
C ASN A 59 -5.29 -3.12 5.25
N MET A 60 -5.58 -4.41 5.05
CA MET A 60 -5.65 -5.04 3.73
C MET A 60 -6.59 -6.25 3.74
N ALA A 61 -7.12 -6.57 2.57
CA ALA A 61 -7.76 -7.82 2.24
C ALA A 61 -7.37 -8.26 0.84
N LEU A 62 -7.28 -9.56 0.63
CA LEU A 62 -7.22 -10.15 -0.69
C LEU A 62 -8.62 -10.62 -1.08
N TYR A 63 -8.90 -10.64 -2.36
CA TYR A 63 -10.11 -11.30 -2.85
C TYR A 63 -9.79 -12.26 -3.98
N ALA A 64 -10.60 -13.32 -4.07
CA ALA A 64 -10.61 -14.24 -5.19
C ALA A 64 -12.01 -14.24 -5.78
N SER A 65 -12.14 -13.88 -7.06
CA SER A 65 -13.44 -13.76 -7.71
C SER A 65 -13.57 -14.69 -8.91
N ARG A 66 -14.81 -14.90 -9.34
CA ARG A 66 -15.12 -15.73 -10.52
C ARG A 66 -14.98 -15.00 -11.85
N THR A 67 -14.48 -13.76 -11.85
CA THR A 67 -14.30 -12.97 -13.08
C THR A 67 -13.15 -13.49 -13.95
N GLY A 68 -12.19 -14.23 -13.36
CA GLY A 68 -11.05 -14.77 -14.11
C GLY A 68 -10.27 -13.66 -14.82
N SER A 69 -9.98 -13.86 -16.11
CA SER A 69 -9.22 -12.91 -16.94
C SER A 69 -10.08 -11.81 -17.58
N ASP A 70 -11.22 -11.46 -17.00
CA ASP A 70 -12.07 -10.37 -17.48
C ASP A 70 -11.31 -9.02 -17.43
N PRO A 71 -11.06 -8.36 -18.58
CA PRO A 71 -10.29 -7.12 -18.64
C PRO A 71 -11.12 -5.86 -18.37
N ASP A 72 -12.29 -6.01 -17.78
CA ASP A 72 -13.17 -4.89 -17.47
C ASP A 72 -12.63 -4.03 -16.32
N LYS A 73 -12.28 -2.79 -16.59
CA LYS A 73 -11.81 -1.82 -15.58
C LYS A 73 -12.89 -1.40 -14.58
N GLU A 74 -14.16 -1.67 -14.87
CA GLU A 74 -15.22 -1.46 -13.89
C GLU A 74 -15.10 -2.40 -12.68
N ILE A 75 -14.38 -3.53 -12.80
CA ILE A 75 -14.11 -4.42 -11.66
C ILE A 75 -13.44 -3.66 -10.50
N PRO A 76 -12.23 -3.11 -10.61
CA PRO A 76 -11.62 -2.35 -9.51
C PRO A 76 -12.36 -1.05 -9.19
N ARG A 77 -13.02 -0.42 -10.16
CA ARG A 77 -13.77 0.83 -9.95
C ARG A 77 -15.00 0.63 -9.08
N GLN A 78 -15.86 -0.34 -9.41
CA GLN A 78 -17.08 -0.61 -8.67
C GLN A 78 -16.78 -1.21 -7.29
N LEU A 79 -15.74 -2.07 -7.22
CA LEU A 79 -15.24 -2.57 -5.93
C LEU A 79 -14.85 -1.40 -5.00
N GLY A 80 -14.07 -0.45 -5.52
CA GLY A 80 -13.66 0.73 -4.76
C GLY A 80 -14.84 1.53 -4.22
N ARG A 81 -15.83 1.83 -5.08
CA ARG A 81 -17.03 2.58 -4.69
C ARG A 81 -17.79 1.91 -3.55
N GLN A 82 -17.95 0.59 -3.60
CA GLN A 82 -18.64 -0.18 -2.56
C GLN A 82 -17.87 -0.21 -1.23
N LEU A 83 -16.57 0.08 -1.25
CA LEU A 83 -15.71 0.18 -0.05
C LEU A 83 -15.44 1.64 0.37
N GLY A 84 -16.15 2.61 -0.22
CA GLY A 84 -16.00 4.03 0.11
C GLY A 84 -14.83 4.74 -0.59
N LEU A 85 -14.20 4.11 -1.57
CA LEU A 85 -13.09 4.67 -2.35
C LEU A 85 -13.64 5.32 -3.62
N VAL A 86 -13.71 6.65 -3.65
CA VAL A 86 -14.34 7.41 -4.76
C VAL A 86 -13.40 8.43 -5.40
N ASN A 87 -12.44 8.98 -4.64
CA ASN A 87 -11.53 10.02 -5.10
C ASN A 87 -10.24 9.39 -5.67
N LEU A 88 -10.29 9.01 -6.95
CA LEU A 88 -9.16 8.44 -7.68
C LEU A 88 -8.03 9.46 -7.88
N ASP A 89 -6.80 9.00 -7.72
CA ASP A 89 -5.60 9.73 -8.15
C ASP A 89 -5.35 9.50 -9.65
N ALA A 90 -5.86 10.40 -10.46
CA ALA A 90 -5.59 10.45 -11.89
C ALA A 90 -4.17 10.99 -12.13
N ASN A 91 -3.14 10.16 -11.88
CA ASN A 91 -1.75 10.54 -12.14
C ASN A 91 -1.44 10.49 -13.64
N MET A 92 -0.35 11.18 -14.06
CA MET A 92 0.07 11.31 -15.46
C MET A 92 0.33 9.99 -16.22
N LEU A 93 0.44 8.87 -15.49
CA LEU A 93 0.67 7.54 -16.06
C LEU A 93 -0.57 6.64 -15.98
N ALA A 94 -1.64 7.11 -15.34
CA ALA A 94 -2.95 6.46 -15.42
C ALA A 94 -3.54 6.69 -16.82
N ASP A 95 -4.45 5.82 -17.22
CA ASP A 95 -5.29 6.10 -18.37
C ASP A 95 -6.29 7.23 -18.02
N ASP A 96 -7.00 7.77 -18.99
CA ASP A 96 -7.95 8.89 -18.82
C ASP A 96 -9.04 8.58 -17.76
N ASP A 97 -9.25 7.31 -17.47
CA ASP A 97 -10.19 6.83 -16.48
C ASP A 97 -9.62 6.75 -15.04
N GLY A 98 -8.36 7.12 -14.82
CA GLY A 98 -7.68 7.11 -13.54
C GLY A 98 -7.18 5.71 -13.10
N ILE A 99 -7.41 4.66 -13.90
CA ILE A 99 -6.94 3.29 -13.61
C ILE A 99 -5.71 2.98 -14.46
N SER A 100 -4.63 2.57 -13.81
CA SER A 100 -3.35 2.27 -14.47
C SER A 100 -3.26 0.80 -14.87
N PRO A 101 -3.15 0.46 -16.15
CA PRO A 101 -2.78 -0.90 -16.56
C PRO A 101 -1.30 -1.13 -16.30
N LEU A 102 -0.96 -2.06 -15.43
CA LEU A 102 0.40 -2.47 -15.10
C LEU A 102 0.79 -3.67 -15.95
N ALA A 103 1.35 -3.40 -17.11
CA ALA A 103 1.92 -4.36 -18.04
C ALA A 103 3.30 -3.87 -18.50
N VAL A 104 4.12 -4.74 -19.07
CA VAL A 104 5.38 -4.31 -19.68
C VAL A 104 5.10 -3.40 -20.86
N ALA A 105 5.56 -2.15 -20.77
CA ALA A 105 5.37 -1.17 -21.82
C ALA A 105 6.35 -1.44 -22.98
N PRO A 106 5.87 -1.54 -24.23
CA PRO A 106 6.74 -1.83 -25.37
C PRO A 106 7.62 -0.64 -25.77
N ALA A 107 7.17 0.60 -25.51
CA ALA A 107 7.88 1.84 -25.83
C ALA A 107 7.26 3.04 -25.10
N GLY A 108 7.89 4.21 -25.21
CA GLY A 108 7.40 5.49 -24.70
C GLY A 108 7.73 5.73 -23.24
N THR A 109 7.19 6.82 -22.68
CA THR A 109 7.51 7.32 -21.33
C THR A 109 7.29 6.29 -20.22
N ARG A 110 6.33 5.38 -20.37
CA ARG A 110 6.07 4.34 -19.35
C ARG A 110 7.26 3.41 -19.13
N THR A 111 8.12 3.17 -20.13
CA THR A 111 9.30 2.29 -20.00
C THR A 111 10.33 2.78 -19.00
N GLU A 112 10.31 4.06 -18.65
CA GLU A 112 11.20 4.66 -17.65
C GLU A 112 10.79 4.34 -16.21
N PHE A 113 9.56 3.85 -16.01
CA PHE A 113 8.99 3.60 -14.69
C PHE A 113 8.92 2.11 -14.40
N ILE A 114 9.52 1.68 -13.27
CA ILE A 114 9.61 0.27 -12.88
C ILE A 114 8.26 -0.46 -12.88
N PRO A 115 7.12 0.12 -12.48
CA PRO A 115 5.82 -0.56 -12.52
C PRO A 115 5.43 -1.10 -13.91
N TYR A 116 5.94 -0.49 -14.99
CA TYR A 116 5.68 -0.89 -16.38
C TYR A 116 6.83 -1.69 -16.99
N THR A 117 7.61 -2.35 -16.16
CA THR A 117 8.70 -3.25 -16.54
C THR A 117 8.55 -4.59 -15.82
N ASP A 118 9.31 -5.57 -16.23
CA ASP A 118 9.43 -6.91 -15.61
C ASP A 118 10.34 -6.92 -14.37
N ARG A 119 11.05 -5.82 -14.08
CA ARG A 119 11.98 -5.71 -12.95
C ARG A 119 11.24 -5.73 -11.61
N GLY A 120 11.91 -6.22 -10.55
CA GLY A 120 11.40 -6.17 -9.18
C GLY A 120 11.16 -4.73 -8.69
N ILE A 121 10.12 -4.55 -7.91
CA ILE A 121 9.82 -3.29 -7.20
C ILE A 121 10.15 -3.50 -5.73
N LYS A 122 11.01 -2.67 -5.16
CA LYS A 122 11.37 -2.72 -3.75
C LYS A 122 10.19 -2.28 -2.87
N TRP A 123 10.25 -2.59 -1.58
CA TRP A 123 9.26 -2.19 -0.59
C TRP A 123 8.90 -0.70 -0.67
N HIS A 124 7.61 -0.41 -0.72
CA HIS A 124 7.08 0.95 -0.79
C HIS A 124 5.61 1.01 -0.37
N THR A 125 5.13 2.22 -0.16
CA THR A 125 3.72 2.59 -0.21
C THR A 125 3.49 3.40 -1.49
N ASP A 126 2.31 3.31 -2.10
CA ASP A 126 2.04 4.07 -3.33
C ASP A 126 1.95 5.58 -3.05
N GLY A 127 2.37 6.38 -4.04
CA GLY A 127 2.31 7.84 -3.94
C GLY A 127 3.27 8.47 -2.93
N TYR A 128 4.33 7.77 -2.50
CA TYR A 128 5.34 8.31 -1.57
C TYR A 128 5.98 9.62 -2.03
N TYR A 129 5.86 9.96 -3.29
CA TYR A 129 6.36 11.17 -3.94
C TYR A 129 5.31 12.28 -4.09
N ASN A 130 4.07 12.02 -3.70
CA ASN A 130 3.00 13.02 -3.72
C ASN A 130 3.20 14.05 -2.61
N THR A 131 2.56 15.20 -2.75
CA THR A 131 2.47 16.21 -1.68
C THR A 131 1.66 15.66 -0.50
N LEU A 132 1.87 16.22 0.69
CA LEU A 132 1.25 15.72 1.92
C LEU A 132 -0.29 15.81 1.91
N ASP A 133 -0.85 16.76 1.15
CA ASP A 133 -2.30 16.94 0.95
C ASP A 133 -2.88 15.98 -0.09
N ARG A 134 -2.02 15.28 -0.86
CA ARG A 134 -2.42 14.33 -1.91
C ARG A 134 -1.86 12.93 -1.69
N GLN A 135 -1.71 12.54 -0.45
CA GLN A 135 -1.22 11.19 -0.10
C GLN A 135 -2.24 10.13 -0.53
N ILE A 136 -1.73 9.03 -1.07
CA ILE A 136 -2.56 7.86 -1.41
C ILE A 136 -2.88 7.12 -0.11
N ARG A 137 -4.16 6.99 0.20
CA ARG A 137 -4.66 6.34 1.40
C ARG A 137 -5.34 5.00 1.13
N GLY A 138 -5.80 4.77 -0.08
CA GLY A 138 -6.42 3.53 -0.53
C GLY A 138 -5.82 3.04 -1.83
N LEU A 139 -5.74 1.72 -1.99
CA LEU A 139 -5.18 1.07 -3.18
C LEU A 139 -5.99 -0.18 -3.51
N ILE A 140 -6.29 -0.35 -4.80
CA ILE A 140 -6.80 -1.61 -5.35
C ILE A 140 -5.84 -2.08 -6.44
N LEU A 141 -5.46 -3.35 -6.37
CA LEU A 141 -4.84 -4.10 -7.45
C LEU A 141 -5.80 -5.20 -7.89
N HIS A 142 -6.06 -5.32 -9.19
CA HIS A 142 -6.85 -6.41 -9.77
C HIS A 142 -6.05 -7.13 -10.83
N CYS A 143 -5.91 -8.44 -10.73
CA CYS A 143 -5.17 -9.25 -11.68
C CYS A 143 -6.10 -9.72 -12.81
N VAL A 144 -5.83 -9.27 -14.02
CA VAL A 144 -6.46 -9.76 -15.26
C VAL A 144 -5.70 -10.97 -15.77
N GLN A 145 -4.36 -10.87 -15.78
CA GLN A 145 -3.48 -11.94 -16.23
C GLN A 145 -2.19 -11.93 -15.41
N SER A 146 -1.85 -13.08 -14.82
CA SER A 146 -0.55 -13.27 -14.15
C SER A 146 0.57 -13.52 -15.18
N ALA A 147 1.82 -13.21 -14.81
CA ALA A 147 3.00 -13.54 -15.61
C ALA A 147 3.15 -15.06 -15.78
N GLU A 148 4.00 -15.49 -16.70
CA GLU A 148 4.36 -16.91 -16.80
C GLU A 148 5.10 -17.36 -15.53
N PHE A 149 6.15 -16.63 -15.13
CA PHE A 149 6.93 -16.91 -13.92
C PHE A 149 7.13 -15.63 -13.09
N GLY A 150 7.20 -15.78 -11.76
CA GLY A 150 7.48 -14.69 -10.84
C GLY A 150 6.29 -13.73 -10.63
N GLY A 151 6.59 -12.51 -10.21
CA GLY A 151 5.59 -11.46 -9.98
C GLY A 151 4.85 -11.59 -8.65
N GLU A 152 5.38 -12.40 -7.72
CA GLU A 152 4.88 -12.48 -6.34
C GLU A 152 5.00 -11.13 -5.66
N ASN A 153 4.03 -10.84 -4.79
CA ASN A 153 4.04 -9.68 -3.91
C ASN A 153 4.35 -10.11 -2.48
N ARG A 154 5.05 -9.25 -1.75
CA ARG A 154 5.07 -9.28 -0.30
C ARG A 154 4.25 -8.10 0.21
N LEU A 155 3.53 -8.33 1.29
CA LEU A 155 2.63 -7.37 1.92
C LEU A 155 2.92 -7.31 3.41
N MET A 156 2.92 -6.10 3.99
CA MET A 156 3.04 -5.90 5.43
C MET A 156 2.18 -4.72 5.87
N ASP A 157 1.38 -4.94 6.91
CA ASP A 157 0.61 -3.89 7.55
C ASP A 157 1.55 -2.83 8.17
N HIS A 158 1.38 -1.58 7.78
CA HIS A 158 2.19 -0.47 8.26
C HIS A 158 2.01 -0.20 9.75
N GLU A 159 0.88 -0.57 10.37
CA GLU A 159 0.70 -0.50 11.82
C GLU A 159 1.55 -1.54 12.55
N ILE A 160 1.77 -2.71 11.95
CA ILE A 160 2.71 -3.71 12.48
C ILE A 160 4.15 -3.19 12.38
N ALA A 161 4.53 -2.59 11.25
CA ALA A 161 5.85 -1.96 11.13
C ALA A 161 6.07 -0.89 12.21
N TYR A 162 5.06 -0.04 12.45
CA TYR A 162 5.08 0.94 13.55
C TYR A 162 5.26 0.28 14.92
N ILE A 163 4.50 -0.78 15.23
CA ILE A 163 4.59 -1.50 16.50
C ILE A 163 5.99 -2.06 16.71
N LEU A 164 6.53 -2.77 15.73
CA LEU A 164 7.83 -3.41 15.84
C LEU A 164 8.97 -2.40 16.04
N LEU A 165 8.92 -1.27 15.32
CA LEU A 165 9.89 -0.19 15.50
C LEU A 165 9.76 0.49 16.87
N ARG A 166 8.51 0.75 17.33
CA ARG A 166 8.27 1.36 18.64
C ARG A 166 8.67 0.46 19.79
N ASP A 167 8.44 -0.84 19.65
CA ASP A 167 8.86 -1.84 20.64
C ASP A 167 10.39 -1.93 20.75
N GLU A 168 11.11 -1.80 19.64
CA GLU A 168 12.56 -1.79 19.63
C GLU A 168 13.11 -0.50 20.25
N ASN A 169 12.60 0.66 19.80
CA ASN A 169 13.00 1.96 20.33
C ASN A 169 11.93 3.04 19.97
N PRO A 170 11.23 3.62 20.95
CA PRO A 170 10.25 4.70 20.70
C PRO A 170 10.84 5.92 19.98
N ASP A 171 12.13 6.21 20.13
CA ASP A 171 12.77 7.32 19.43
C ASP A 171 12.87 7.11 17.92
N TYR A 172 12.78 5.87 17.44
CA TYR A 172 12.66 5.58 16.01
C TYR A 172 11.34 6.14 15.45
N ILE A 173 10.26 5.97 16.18
CA ILE A 173 8.98 6.55 15.78
C ILE A 173 9.03 8.08 15.82
N ARG A 174 9.61 8.67 16.87
CA ARG A 174 9.80 10.13 16.97
C ARG A 174 10.54 10.69 15.77
N ALA A 175 11.65 10.05 15.39
CA ALA A 175 12.45 10.43 14.23
C ALA A 175 11.70 10.27 12.91
N LEU A 176 10.98 9.15 12.72
CA LEU A 176 10.22 8.88 11.49
C LEU A 176 8.91 9.68 11.38
N MET A 177 8.45 10.31 12.45
CA MET A 177 7.33 11.26 12.46
C MET A 177 7.79 12.72 12.29
N ALA A 178 9.08 12.99 12.25
CA ALA A 178 9.61 14.34 12.01
C ALA A 178 9.14 14.85 10.63
N PRO A 179 8.82 16.16 10.50
CA PRO A 179 8.24 16.71 9.26
C PRO A 179 9.17 16.67 8.05
N ASP A 180 10.45 16.39 8.26
CA ASP A 180 11.52 16.29 7.27
C ASP A 180 12.26 14.94 7.32
N ALA A 181 11.70 13.92 7.98
CA ALA A 181 12.33 12.61 8.16
C ALA A 181 12.78 11.99 6.82
N MET A 182 11.98 12.16 5.77
CA MET A 182 12.26 11.63 4.44
C MET A 182 11.96 12.67 3.37
N THR A 183 12.94 13.01 2.54
CA THR A 183 12.78 13.89 1.38
C THR A 183 12.91 13.09 0.08
N ILE A 184 11.92 13.21 -0.80
CA ILE A 184 12.01 12.73 -2.17
C ILE A 184 12.54 13.89 -3.02
N PRO A 185 13.73 13.77 -3.63
CA PRO A 185 14.33 14.84 -4.43
C PRO A 185 13.46 15.29 -5.60
N PRO A 186 13.69 16.48 -6.15
CA PRO A 186 12.96 16.96 -7.31
C PRO A 186 13.19 16.01 -8.49
N ARG A 187 12.17 15.89 -9.34
CA ARG A 187 12.32 15.24 -10.64
C ARG A 187 12.55 16.30 -11.70
N LEU A 188 13.63 16.12 -12.46
CA LEU A 188 13.96 16.96 -13.60
C LEU A 188 13.59 16.23 -14.90
N GLU A 189 12.99 16.95 -15.85
CA GLU A 189 12.74 16.51 -17.23
C GLU A 189 13.24 17.60 -18.16
N ALA A 190 14.10 17.25 -19.10
CA ALA A 190 14.74 18.17 -20.04
C ALA A 190 15.39 19.42 -19.37
N GLY A 191 15.87 19.27 -18.10
CA GLY A 191 16.48 20.34 -17.33
C GLY A 191 15.51 21.21 -16.54
N GLU A 192 14.20 20.99 -16.66
CA GLU A 192 13.16 21.69 -15.89
C GLU A 192 12.62 20.84 -14.74
N VAL A 193 12.11 21.51 -13.71
CA VAL A 193 11.55 20.82 -12.51
C VAL A 193 10.14 20.33 -12.86
N ALA A 194 10.03 19.04 -13.24
CA ALA A 194 8.75 18.38 -13.48
C ALA A 194 7.99 18.07 -12.18
N ARG A 195 8.70 17.86 -11.07
CA ARG A 195 8.14 17.70 -9.73
C ARG A 195 9.12 18.27 -8.70
N ALA A 196 8.63 19.14 -7.83
CA ALA A 196 9.42 19.69 -6.73
C ALA A 196 9.81 18.61 -5.69
N ALA A 197 10.83 18.87 -4.90
CA ALA A 197 11.19 18.04 -3.76
C ALA A 197 10.01 17.92 -2.78
N GLN A 198 9.86 16.74 -2.18
CA GLN A 198 8.79 16.45 -1.23
C GLN A 198 9.39 15.95 0.08
N ALA A 199 9.56 16.84 1.05
CA ALA A 199 9.90 16.50 2.42
C ALA A 199 8.63 16.09 3.19
N GLY A 200 8.78 15.20 4.17
CA GLY A 200 7.67 14.80 5.04
C GLY A 200 8.02 13.62 5.94
N PRO A 201 7.13 13.31 6.89
CA PRO A 201 7.27 12.17 7.77
C PRO A 201 7.13 10.84 7.03
N VAL A 202 7.70 9.78 7.62
CA VAL A 202 7.41 8.39 7.24
C VAL A 202 6.08 7.97 7.85
N PHE A 203 5.88 8.19 9.14
CA PHE A 203 4.61 7.96 9.81
C PHE A 203 3.90 9.27 10.11
N SER A 204 2.60 9.31 9.84
CA SER A 204 1.72 10.42 10.21
C SER A 204 0.38 9.91 10.69
N VAL A 205 -0.28 10.67 11.55
CA VAL A 205 -1.63 10.36 12.02
C VAL A 205 -2.58 11.40 11.43
N TYR A 206 -3.58 10.93 10.72
CA TYR A 206 -4.59 11.78 10.12
C TYR A 206 -5.61 12.30 11.14
N PRO A 207 -6.37 13.36 10.82
CA PRO A 207 -7.41 13.88 11.70
C PRO A 207 -8.50 12.88 12.09
N ASP A 208 -8.71 11.86 11.24
CA ASP A 208 -9.62 10.75 11.50
C ASP A 208 -9.04 9.67 12.46
N GLY A 209 -7.84 9.90 12.98
CA GLY A 209 -7.18 9.04 13.97
C GLY A 209 -6.44 7.84 13.40
N HIS A 210 -6.37 7.69 12.08
CA HIS A 210 -5.68 6.57 11.44
C HIS A 210 -4.20 6.88 11.17
N LEU A 211 -3.36 5.86 11.39
CA LEU A 211 -1.95 5.92 11.02
C LEU A 211 -1.80 5.77 9.50
N HIS A 212 -0.88 6.52 8.94
CA HIS A 212 -0.46 6.44 7.55
C HIS A 212 1.06 6.26 7.48
N MET A 213 1.53 5.54 6.49
CA MET A 213 2.95 5.38 6.21
C MET A 213 3.26 5.84 4.79
N ARG A 214 4.31 6.65 4.66
CA ARG A 214 4.92 7.11 3.42
C ARG A 214 6.33 6.55 3.35
N TYR A 215 6.61 5.59 2.45
CA TYR A 215 7.90 4.92 2.43
C TYR A 215 8.27 4.39 1.05
N THR A 216 9.57 4.35 0.77
CA THR A 216 10.13 3.59 -0.33
C THR A 216 11.56 3.15 -0.01
N ALA A 217 11.90 1.90 -0.30
CA ALA A 217 13.25 1.35 -0.14
C ALA A 217 14.19 1.64 -1.34
N ARG A 218 13.85 2.64 -2.18
CA ARG A 218 14.73 3.06 -3.29
C ARG A 218 15.90 3.87 -2.75
N THR A 219 17.12 3.49 -3.15
CA THR A 219 18.35 4.14 -2.66
C THR A 219 18.72 5.40 -3.45
N VAL A 220 18.20 5.60 -4.65
CA VAL A 220 18.61 6.65 -5.60
C VAL A 220 17.70 7.88 -5.57
N SER A 221 16.62 7.86 -4.82
CA SER A 221 15.59 8.91 -4.86
C SER A 221 15.06 9.23 -3.47
N ILE A 222 15.89 9.13 -2.44
CA ILE A 222 15.53 9.47 -1.07
C ILE A 222 16.71 10.15 -0.40
N GLU A 223 16.41 11.21 0.33
CA GLU A 223 17.30 11.84 1.28
C GLU A 223 16.67 11.70 2.68
N TRP A 224 17.38 11.05 3.58
CA TRP A 224 16.96 10.91 4.96
C TRP A 224 17.49 12.09 5.78
N HIS A 225 16.73 12.53 6.78
CA HIS A 225 17.21 13.52 7.72
C HIS A 225 18.52 13.04 8.36
N ASP A 226 19.56 13.94 8.38
CA ASP A 226 20.92 13.57 8.75
C ASP A 226 21.13 13.64 10.27
N ASP A 227 20.47 12.74 11.00
CA ASP A 227 20.67 12.55 12.43
C ASP A 227 20.78 11.06 12.81
N PRO A 228 21.40 10.72 13.95
CA PRO A 228 21.58 9.33 14.36
C PRO A 228 20.30 8.57 14.61
N ALA A 229 19.23 9.22 15.10
CA ALA A 229 17.97 8.54 15.40
C ALA A 229 17.25 8.15 14.10
N THR A 230 17.17 9.05 13.11
CA THR A 230 16.61 8.74 11.79
C THR A 230 17.40 7.62 11.09
N LYS A 231 18.73 7.68 11.10
CA LYS A 231 19.58 6.61 10.54
C LYS A 231 19.36 5.28 11.22
N GLY A 232 19.26 5.26 12.55
CA GLY A 232 18.93 4.07 13.33
C GLY A 232 17.56 3.51 13.01
N ALA A 233 16.56 4.36 12.92
CA ALA A 233 15.19 3.97 12.57
C ALA A 233 15.07 3.39 11.16
N VAL A 234 15.76 4.01 10.18
CA VAL A 234 15.81 3.49 8.80
C VAL A 234 16.48 2.14 8.74
N ALA A 235 17.63 1.97 9.41
CA ALA A 235 18.31 0.67 9.48
C ALA A 235 17.45 -0.41 10.16
N ALA A 236 16.70 -0.05 11.21
CA ALA A 236 15.76 -0.96 11.86
C ALA A 236 14.61 -1.38 10.92
N LEU A 237 14.02 -0.42 10.20
CA LEU A 237 12.97 -0.70 9.22
C LEU A 237 13.48 -1.58 8.06
N GLU A 238 14.69 -1.31 7.56
CA GLU A 238 15.30 -2.13 6.51
C GLU A 238 15.54 -3.57 6.98
N ARG A 239 16.02 -3.79 8.21
CA ARG A 239 16.17 -5.13 8.79
C ARG A 239 14.83 -5.84 8.89
N LEU A 240 13.80 -5.16 9.38
CA LEU A 240 12.44 -5.68 9.52
C LEU A 240 11.87 -6.13 8.17
N LEU A 241 12.05 -5.34 7.13
CA LEU A 241 11.56 -5.63 5.76
C LEU A 241 12.42 -6.68 5.03
N ALA A 242 13.67 -6.87 5.45
CA ALA A 242 14.57 -7.90 4.91
C ALA A 242 14.37 -9.26 5.57
N ASP A 243 13.71 -9.33 6.73
CA ASP A 243 13.47 -10.58 7.45
C ASP A 243 12.60 -11.53 6.62
N ALA A 244 13.25 -12.61 6.18
CA ALA A 244 12.62 -13.61 5.35
C ALA A 244 11.60 -14.45 6.12
N ASP A 245 11.77 -14.60 7.42
CA ASP A 245 10.99 -15.47 8.29
C ASP A 245 9.95 -14.70 9.12
N SER A 246 9.81 -13.40 8.87
CA SER A 246 8.84 -12.55 9.57
C SER A 246 7.42 -13.10 9.45
N PRO A 247 6.73 -13.38 10.59
CA PRO A 247 5.35 -13.86 10.59
C PRO A 247 4.36 -12.77 10.15
N TYR A 248 4.82 -11.54 9.98
CA TYR A 248 4.02 -10.38 9.61
C TYR A 248 4.14 -10.00 8.13
N VAL A 249 4.95 -10.73 7.36
CA VAL A 249 5.11 -10.53 5.92
C VAL A 249 4.38 -11.63 5.17
N PHE A 250 3.28 -11.28 4.53
CA PHE A 250 2.54 -12.19 3.66
C PHE A 250 3.16 -12.22 2.28
N ARG A 251 3.20 -13.41 1.66
CA ARG A 251 3.77 -13.62 0.33
C ARG A 251 2.81 -14.38 -0.53
N GLY A 252 2.60 -13.90 -1.75
CA GLY A 252 1.75 -14.59 -2.71
C GLY A 252 1.70 -13.89 -4.06
N ARG A 253 1.16 -14.60 -5.03
CA ARG A 253 0.93 -14.11 -6.37
C ARG A 253 -0.57 -13.94 -6.60
N LEU A 254 -0.94 -12.83 -7.21
CA LEU A 254 -2.31 -12.63 -7.65
C LEU A 254 -2.52 -13.39 -8.97
N GLU A 255 -3.47 -14.29 -8.97
CA GLU A 255 -3.92 -15.00 -10.16
C GLU A 255 -5.14 -14.29 -10.81
N PRO A 256 -5.49 -14.60 -12.07
CA PRO A 256 -6.61 -13.97 -12.75
C PRO A 256 -7.92 -14.02 -11.94
N GLY A 257 -8.56 -12.86 -11.75
CA GLY A 257 -9.73 -12.68 -10.91
C GLY A 257 -9.43 -12.40 -9.44
N MET A 258 -8.17 -12.51 -9.01
CA MET A 258 -7.75 -12.11 -7.68
C MET A 258 -7.35 -10.63 -7.63
N GLY A 259 -7.39 -10.06 -6.42
CA GLY A 259 -6.88 -8.72 -6.20
C GLY A 259 -6.59 -8.42 -4.74
N LEU A 260 -6.02 -7.24 -4.53
CA LEU A 260 -5.73 -6.64 -3.23
C LEU A 260 -6.56 -5.38 -3.07
N VAL A 261 -7.21 -5.22 -1.94
CA VAL A 261 -7.75 -3.93 -1.46
C VAL A 261 -7.03 -3.57 -0.17
N CYS A 262 -6.52 -2.36 -0.03
CA CYS A 262 -5.77 -2.01 1.16
C CYS A 262 -5.72 -0.50 1.43
N ASN A 263 -5.39 -0.17 2.67
CA ASN A 263 -5.10 1.19 3.14
C ASN A 263 -3.63 1.57 2.88
N ASN A 264 -3.19 1.37 1.63
CA ASN A 264 -1.84 1.68 1.17
C ASN A 264 -0.74 1.06 2.06
N VAL A 265 -0.86 -0.23 2.34
CA VAL A 265 0.13 -0.97 3.14
C VAL A 265 1.48 -1.07 2.43
N LEU A 266 2.53 -1.38 3.18
CA LEU A 266 3.83 -1.73 2.61
C LEU A 266 3.71 -2.93 1.68
N HIS A 267 4.26 -2.79 0.47
CA HIS A 267 4.27 -3.87 -0.50
C HIS A 267 5.49 -3.80 -1.43
N ASP A 268 5.79 -4.93 -2.03
CA ASP A 268 6.78 -5.05 -3.08
C ASP A 268 6.28 -5.98 -4.20
N ARG A 269 7.10 -6.18 -5.21
CA ARG A 269 6.86 -7.14 -6.28
C ARG A 269 8.17 -7.76 -6.72
N ALA A 270 8.23 -9.08 -6.76
CA ALA A 270 9.34 -9.80 -7.38
C ALA A 270 9.42 -9.49 -8.89
N ALA A 271 10.60 -9.66 -9.49
CA ALA A 271 10.74 -9.67 -10.93
C ALA A 271 9.89 -10.79 -11.53
N PHE A 272 9.52 -10.65 -12.79
CA PHE A 272 8.73 -11.66 -13.49
C PHE A 272 9.19 -11.81 -14.94
N SER A 273 8.72 -12.86 -15.58
CA SER A 273 8.87 -13.03 -17.03
C SER A 273 7.53 -13.43 -17.65
N ASP A 274 7.23 -12.79 -18.75
CA ASP A 274 6.09 -13.10 -19.61
C ASP A 274 6.49 -14.12 -20.67
N SER A 275 5.51 -14.81 -21.24
CA SER A 275 5.66 -15.59 -22.45
C SER A 275 4.86 -14.96 -23.61
N ASP A 276 4.91 -15.58 -24.79
CA ASP A 276 4.11 -15.11 -25.93
C ASP A 276 2.60 -15.22 -25.67
N THR A 277 2.19 -16.18 -24.85
CA THR A 277 0.78 -16.49 -24.55
C THR A 277 0.29 -15.98 -23.20
N ARG A 278 1.21 -15.63 -22.28
CA ARG A 278 0.89 -15.12 -20.94
C ARG A 278 1.65 -13.84 -20.68
N LYS A 279 0.98 -12.71 -20.85
CA LYS A 279 1.51 -11.38 -20.56
C LYS A 279 0.80 -10.80 -19.35
N ARG A 280 1.61 -10.46 -18.35
CA ARG A 280 1.09 -9.92 -17.10
C ARG A 280 0.31 -8.63 -17.33
N LEU A 281 -0.91 -8.56 -16.78
CA LEU A 281 -1.74 -7.38 -16.74
C LEU A 281 -2.44 -7.28 -15.38
N LEU A 282 -2.15 -6.24 -14.62
CA LEU A 282 -2.92 -5.86 -13.45
C LEU A 282 -3.50 -4.46 -13.66
N TYR A 283 -4.66 -4.22 -13.11
CA TYR A 283 -5.20 -2.87 -12.96
C TYR A 283 -4.88 -2.34 -11.57
N ARG A 284 -4.40 -1.10 -11.51
CA ARG A 284 -4.15 -0.38 -10.27
C ARG A 284 -5.03 0.86 -10.19
N ALA A 285 -5.81 0.96 -9.13
CA ALA A 285 -6.57 2.15 -8.76
C ALA A 285 -6.04 2.69 -7.42
N ARG A 286 -5.64 3.96 -7.40
CA ARG A 286 -5.12 4.67 -6.21
C ARG A 286 -6.12 5.71 -5.78
N TYR A 287 -6.34 5.83 -4.47
CA TYR A 287 -7.36 6.70 -3.92
C TYR A 287 -6.81 7.59 -2.82
N PHE A 288 -7.33 8.81 -2.74
CA PHE A 288 -7.11 9.70 -1.60
C PHE A 288 -7.98 9.32 -0.41
N ASP A 289 -9.01 8.52 -0.63
CA ASP A 289 -9.86 7.94 0.41
C ASP A 289 -9.17 6.75 1.07
N ARG A 290 -9.63 6.45 2.30
CA ARG A 290 -9.27 5.26 3.05
C ARG A 290 -10.48 4.33 3.13
N ILE A 291 -10.24 3.01 3.11
CA ILE A 291 -11.24 2.01 3.44
C ILE A 291 -11.51 2.11 4.96
N VAL A 292 -12.71 2.48 5.31
CA VAL A 292 -13.19 2.53 6.68
C VAL A 292 -14.52 1.78 6.76
N ASP A 293 -14.76 1.14 7.90
CA ASP A 293 -16.08 0.60 8.19
C ASP A 293 -17.02 1.77 8.52
N THR A 294 -17.61 2.33 7.47
CA THR A 294 -18.68 3.32 7.64
C THR A 294 -19.96 2.54 7.87
N PRO A 295 -20.66 2.73 9.00
CA PRO A 295 -22.01 2.19 9.14
C PRO A 295 -22.81 2.60 7.89
N SER A 296 -23.42 1.65 7.21
CA SER A 296 -24.38 1.96 6.15
C SER A 296 -25.38 2.95 6.73
N CYS A 297 -25.41 4.19 6.23
CA CYS A 297 -26.61 5.02 6.42
C CYS A 297 -27.76 4.19 5.87
N GLY A 298 -28.59 3.70 6.78
CA GLY A 298 -29.79 2.98 6.39
C GLY A 298 -30.63 3.88 5.48
N ASP A 299 -31.00 3.34 4.34
CA ASP A 299 -32.05 3.87 3.47
C ASP A 299 -33.39 3.91 4.20
#